data_dc1abddd3b20367c56a34ab8e8f72e70
#
_entry.id   dc1abddd3b20367c56a34ab8e8f72e70
#
_cell.length_a   1.000
_cell.length_b   1.000
_cell.length_c   1.000
_cell.angle_alpha   90.00
_cell.angle_beta   90.00
_cell.angle_gamma   90.00
#
_symmetry.space_group_name_H-M   'P 1'
#
loop_
_entity.id
_entity.type
_entity.pdbx_description
1 polymer ?
#
loop_
_entity_poly.entity_id
_entity_poly.type
_entity_poly.pdbx_seq_one_letter_code
_entity_poly.pdbx_strand_id
1 'polypeptide(L)'
;MRWSTFCITIASLVPYALVPIYGFTPPPHLQVRQTDNSNGSFLHDYPGQGPLPSLEVIQKLNATNGTFLPLDEVQGDILIGMKKPKQLFFFYSIRDPKKFKQVLAELIYPHITTTSQLICTTCPQPKALLNVAWTSKGLNKLNVFDNNLDPFFNMGQVPDANALGDNNPPQNWVPGLYMDKTDGVFLIASKDWAPIDSLLAQILSWLGSSIVEVHRLKGAHRTGAWEGHEHFGFLDGISQPAVAGFATGIFPGQSLILPGAILTGEIGDPLEFSRPGWMKWGSFLAFRQLQQFVPEFDNYLLHEASAIPDSSRTVQERADLLGARMIGRWKSGTPADLAPNFDIPSIGPDFNLNNNFDFNHPAPFNLAADQSFCPFSAHIRKIRPRADEGNNNFANQIMRAGIPYGDDVTDLEWENNATKYERGLAFVSYQSDIGSGYRFQQVSWANDVNFVGGKIDPTPGFDPIFGQNGAGPIFSSGIDYTDPNHDLTFMSFVLSRGGEYLYSPSMSAILNPIAA
;
A
#
# COMPACT_ATOMS: atom_id res chain seq x y z
N MET A 1 25.83 47.23 -29.43
CA MET A 1 24.81 47.18 -28.37
C MET A 1 23.44 47.05 -29.05
N ARG A 2 22.92 45.84 -29.12
CA ARG A 2 21.53 45.58 -29.55
C ARG A 2 20.96 44.58 -28.57
N TRP A 3 19.98 44.97 -27.85
CA TRP A 3 19.15 44.14 -26.96
C TRP A 3 18.14 43.38 -27.83
N SER A 4 18.16 42.08 -27.80
CA SER A 4 17.12 41.24 -28.40
C SER A 4 16.14 40.83 -27.34
N THR A 5 14.92 41.33 -27.47
CA THR A 5 13.76 41.04 -26.65
C THR A 5 13.30 39.62 -26.94
N PHE A 6 13.32 38.74 -25.94
CA PHE A 6 12.67 37.44 -26.01
C PHE A 6 11.18 37.63 -25.73
N CYS A 7 10.34 37.41 -26.74
CA CYS A 7 8.89 37.27 -26.54
C CYS A 7 8.61 35.88 -25.93
N ILE A 8 8.14 35.86 -24.68
CA ILE A 8 7.53 34.67 -24.10
C ILE A 8 6.08 34.64 -24.56
N THR A 9 5.77 33.66 -25.41
CA THR A 9 4.38 33.38 -25.80
C THR A 9 3.70 32.68 -24.65
N ILE A 10 2.80 33.40 -23.99
CA ILE A 10 1.89 32.83 -22.99
C ILE A 10 0.88 31.98 -23.75
N ALA A 11 0.96 30.65 -23.59
CA ALA A 11 -0.07 29.76 -24.07
C ALA A 11 -1.37 30.07 -23.33
N SER A 12 -2.41 30.39 -24.08
CA SER A 12 -3.75 30.71 -23.58
C SER A 12 -4.32 29.50 -22.85
N LEU A 13 -4.54 29.66 -21.53
CA LEU A 13 -5.40 28.80 -20.74
C LEU A 13 -6.82 28.92 -21.30
N VAL A 14 -7.32 27.88 -21.91
CA VAL A 14 -8.73 27.74 -22.28
C VAL A 14 -9.51 27.57 -20.96
N PRO A 15 -10.50 28.39 -20.66
CA PRO A 15 -11.32 28.19 -19.47
C PRO A 15 -12.18 26.93 -19.66
N TYR A 16 -12.00 25.94 -18.79
CA TYR A 16 -12.86 24.75 -18.73
C TYR A 16 -14.30 25.19 -18.44
N ALA A 17 -15.22 24.80 -19.31
CA ALA A 17 -16.65 24.99 -19.07
C ALA A 17 -17.08 24.11 -17.90
N LEU A 18 -17.70 24.71 -16.89
CA LEU A 18 -18.30 24.01 -15.77
C LEU A 18 -19.44 23.11 -16.27
N VAL A 19 -19.22 21.80 -16.21
CA VAL A 19 -20.29 20.82 -16.35
C VAL A 19 -20.99 20.72 -15.00
N PRO A 20 -22.33 20.84 -14.90
CA PRO A 20 -23.02 20.79 -13.63
C PRO A 20 -22.87 19.38 -13.02
N ILE A 21 -22.30 19.33 -11.81
CA ILE A 21 -22.10 18.10 -11.06
C ILE A 21 -23.44 17.69 -10.48
N TYR A 22 -23.97 16.57 -10.94
CA TYR A 22 -25.03 15.86 -10.22
C TYR A 22 -24.38 15.21 -8.99
N GLY A 23 -24.91 15.50 -7.81
CA GLY A 23 -24.45 14.94 -6.54
C GLY A 23 -24.28 13.44 -6.63
N PHE A 24 -23.08 12.95 -6.31
CA PHE A 24 -22.72 11.54 -6.31
C PHE A 24 -23.54 10.80 -5.25
N THR A 25 -24.58 10.08 -5.68
CA THR A 25 -25.27 9.11 -4.83
C THR A 25 -24.57 7.76 -4.98
N PRO A 26 -24.17 7.12 -3.86
CA PRO A 26 -23.56 5.80 -3.93
C PRO A 26 -24.51 4.81 -4.63
N PRO A 27 -23.97 3.86 -5.41
CA PRO A 27 -24.79 2.89 -6.15
C PRO A 27 -25.70 2.08 -5.20
N PRO A 28 -26.97 1.82 -5.56
CA PRO A 28 -27.98 1.25 -4.66
C PRO A 28 -27.78 -0.22 -4.24
N HIS A 29 -26.72 -0.88 -4.68
CA HIS A 29 -26.47 -2.30 -4.42
C HIS A 29 -25.43 -2.61 -3.34
N LEU A 30 -24.86 -1.59 -2.68
CA LEU A 30 -23.99 -1.79 -1.51
C LEU A 30 -24.83 -2.00 -0.24
N GLN A 31 -25.50 -3.14 -0.13
CA GLN A 31 -26.04 -3.59 1.17
C GLN A 31 -24.91 -4.21 2.00
N VAL A 32 -24.54 -3.50 3.07
CA VAL A 32 -23.56 -3.93 4.07
C VAL A 32 -24.04 -5.22 4.74
N ARG A 33 -23.35 -6.34 4.49
CA ARG A 33 -23.36 -7.46 5.43
C ARG A 33 -22.44 -7.11 6.59
N GLN A 34 -23.01 -6.72 7.71
CA GLN A 34 -22.28 -6.71 8.97
C GLN A 34 -22.00 -8.16 9.34
N THR A 35 -20.74 -8.59 9.16
CA THR A 35 -20.25 -9.80 9.82
C THR A 35 -19.82 -9.40 11.24
N ASP A 36 -20.64 -9.73 12.21
CA ASP A 36 -20.32 -9.59 13.62
C ASP A 36 -19.22 -10.60 13.96
N ASN A 37 -17.97 -10.13 14.09
CA ASN A 37 -16.86 -10.95 14.59
C ASN A 37 -17.04 -11.17 16.10
N SER A 38 -17.76 -12.22 16.46
CA SER A 38 -18.17 -12.56 17.82
C SER A 38 -17.01 -12.97 18.77
N ASN A 39 -15.75 -12.93 18.33
CA ASN A 39 -14.60 -13.45 19.09
C ASN A 39 -13.76 -12.39 19.81
N GLY A 40 -14.25 -11.15 19.97
CA GLY A 40 -13.53 -10.12 20.71
C GLY A 40 -12.31 -9.50 20.00
N SER A 41 -11.90 -10.02 18.85
CA SER A 41 -10.85 -9.42 18.02
C SER A 41 -11.33 -8.08 17.43
N PHE A 42 -10.42 -7.09 17.41
CA PHE A 42 -10.68 -5.82 16.70
C PHE A 42 -10.39 -5.90 15.20
N LEU A 43 -9.76 -6.97 14.73
CA LEU A 43 -9.50 -7.16 13.29
C LEU A 43 -10.81 -7.33 12.53
N HIS A 44 -10.89 -6.73 11.35
CA HIS A 44 -12.08 -6.69 10.54
C HIS A 44 -11.84 -7.27 9.15
N ASP A 45 -12.76 -8.10 8.67
CA ASP A 45 -12.74 -8.63 7.31
C ASP A 45 -13.46 -7.67 6.37
N TYR A 46 -12.69 -6.93 5.56
CA TYR A 46 -13.23 -6.03 4.57
C TYR A 46 -13.67 -6.78 3.31
N PRO A 47 -14.63 -6.23 2.54
CA PRO A 47 -15.07 -6.84 1.28
C PRO A 47 -13.88 -7.18 0.37
N GLY A 48 -13.94 -8.34 -0.28
CA GLY A 48 -12.90 -8.80 -1.20
C GLY A 48 -11.64 -9.37 -0.57
N GLN A 49 -11.44 -9.21 0.73
CA GLN A 49 -10.31 -9.77 1.46
C GLN A 49 -10.66 -11.17 1.99
N GLY A 50 -9.77 -12.15 1.75
CA GLY A 50 -9.92 -13.48 2.35
C GLY A 50 -9.80 -13.43 3.89
N PRO A 51 -10.41 -14.39 4.62
CA PRO A 51 -10.30 -14.48 6.06
C PRO A 51 -8.86 -14.80 6.51
N LEU A 52 -8.50 -14.33 7.70
CA LEU A 52 -7.28 -14.80 8.36
C LEU A 52 -7.44 -16.24 8.84
N PRO A 53 -6.38 -17.05 8.75
CA PRO A 53 -6.38 -18.37 9.36
C PRO A 53 -6.40 -18.27 10.89
N SER A 54 -6.98 -19.25 11.57
CA SER A 54 -6.83 -19.35 13.03
C SER A 54 -5.52 -20.03 13.41
N LEU A 55 -4.98 -19.67 14.58
CA LEU A 55 -3.73 -20.24 15.10
C LEU A 55 -3.81 -21.78 15.20
N GLU A 56 -4.94 -22.29 15.68
CA GLU A 56 -5.20 -23.70 15.89
C GLU A 56 -5.15 -24.49 14.57
N VAL A 57 -5.68 -23.91 13.50
CA VAL A 57 -5.65 -24.52 12.16
C VAL A 57 -4.22 -24.52 11.61
N ILE A 58 -3.48 -23.41 11.75
CA ILE A 58 -2.08 -23.34 11.31
C ILE A 58 -1.23 -24.36 12.05
N GLN A 59 -1.35 -24.45 13.37
CA GLN A 59 -0.58 -25.41 14.18
C GLN A 59 -0.86 -26.86 13.76
N LYS A 60 -2.12 -27.19 13.48
CA LYS A 60 -2.50 -28.52 13.01
C LYS A 60 -1.89 -28.84 11.62
N LEU A 61 -1.94 -27.89 10.69
CA LEU A 61 -1.37 -28.07 9.36
C LEU A 61 0.16 -28.18 9.40
N ASN A 62 0.82 -27.34 10.18
CA ASN A 62 2.27 -27.33 10.33
C ASN A 62 2.78 -28.63 10.98
N ALA A 63 2.06 -29.19 11.95
CA ALA A 63 2.38 -30.50 12.54
C ALA A 63 2.30 -31.64 11.50
N THR A 64 1.46 -31.49 10.46
CA THR A 64 1.31 -32.48 9.40
C THR A 64 2.35 -32.31 8.29
N ASN A 65 2.68 -31.05 7.94
CA ASN A 65 3.50 -30.73 6.77
C ASN A 65 4.98 -30.45 7.12
N GLY A 66 5.33 -30.39 8.41
CA GLY A 66 6.71 -30.12 8.86
C GLY A 66 7.19 -28.69 8.63
N THR A 67 6.30 -27.75 8.24
CA THR A 67 6.63 -26.34 8.06
C THR A 67 6.18 -25.59 9.31
N PHE A 68 7.10 -24.97 10.02
CA PHE A 68 6.79 -24.24 11.25
C PHE A 68 7.29 -22.80 11.16
N LEU A 69 6.35 -21.82 11.26
CA LEU A 69 6.68 -20.43 11.52
C LEU A 69 6.38 -20.13 12.99
N PRO A 70 7.34 -19.59 13.75
CA PRO A 70 7.13 -19.21 15.14
C PRO A 70 6.35 -17.87 15.20
N LEU A 71 5.03 -17.95 15.05
CA LEU A 71 4.14 -16.78 14.96
C LEU A 71 4.10 -15.94 16.25
N ASP A 72 4.63 -16.46 17.35
CA ASP A 72 4.90 -15.76 18.60
C ASP A 72 6.17 -14.91 18.55
N GLU A 73 7.08 -15.17 17.61
CA GLU A 73 8.23 -14.31 17.31
C GLU A 73 7.89 -13.20 16.31
N VAL A 74 6.85 -13.36 15.51
CA VAL A 74 6.47 -12.41 14.44
C VAL A 74 5.52 -11.36 15.00
N GLN A 75 5.87 -10.07 14.89
CA GLN A 75 4.98 -8.97 15.26
C GLN A 75 3.69 -9.00 14.44
N GLY A 76 2.57 -8.66 15.09
CA GLY A 76 1.24 -8.89 14.54
C GLY A 76 0.91 -8.12 13.26
N ASP A 77 1.52 -6.96 13.04
CA ASP A 77 1.26 -6.15 11.84
C ASP A 77 1.78 -6.77 10.54
N ILE A 78 2.78 -7.67 10.62
CA ILE A 78 3.54 -8.15 9.46
C ILE A 78 2.70 -9.05 8.54
N LEU A 79 1.91 -9.96 9.10
CA LEU A 79 1.21 -11.00 8.33
C LEU A 79 -0.32 -10.83 8.22
N ILE A 80 -0.93 -9.92 8.99
CA ILE A 80 -2.39 -9.74 8.99
C ILE A 80 -2.91 -8.84 7.85
N GLY A 81 -2.03 -8.06 7.23
CA GLY A 81 -2.41 -7.18 6.12
C GLY A 81 -3.29 -5.99 6.55
N MET A 82 -4.25 -5.61 5.68
CA MET A 82 -5.04 -4.38 5.80
C MET A 82 -6.33 -4.56 6.64
N LYS A 83 -6.30 -5.37 7.69
CA LYS A 83 -7.51 -5.72 8.49
C LYS A 83 -7.72 -4.86 9.74
N LYS A 84 -7.01 -3.75 9.87
CA LYS A 84 -7.05 -2.86 11.04
C LYS A 84 -7.99 -1.68 10.79
N PRO A 85 -9.07 -1.49 11.57
CA PRO A 85 -10.04 -0.41 11.35
C PRO A 85 -9.48 0.99 11.54
N LYS A 86 -8.61 1.18 12.55
CA LYS A 86 -7.92 2.44 12.84
C LYS A 86 -6.48 2.17 13.20
N GLN A 87 -5.58 3.04 12.79
CA GLN A 87 -4.16 2.93 13.08
C GLN A 87 -3.51 4.31 13.27
N LEU A 88 -2.67 4.41 14.27
CA LEU A 88 -1.77 5.53 14.51
C LEU A 88 -0.35 5.11 14.17
N PHE A 89 0.32 5.92 13.37
CA PHE A 89 1.76 5.90 13.13
C PHE A 89 2.38 7.02 13.95
N PHE A 90 3.17 6.69 14.95
CA PHE A 90 3.86 7.67 15.80
C PHE A 90 5.36 7.56 15.61
N PHE A 91 5.91 8.45 14.80
CA PHE A 91 7.35 8.52 14.50
C PHE A 91 8.07 9.35 15.56
N TYR A 92 9.21 8.87 16.01
CA TYR A 92 9.99 9.50 17.09
C TYR A 92 11.50 9.49 16.83
N SER A 93 12.19 10.41 17.50
CA SER A 93 13.66 10.45 17.62
C SER A 93 14.07 10.12 19.04
N ILE A 94 15.06 9.23 19.20
CA ILE A 94 15.61 8.81 20.48
C ILE A 94 16.61 9.87 20.96
N ARG A 95 16.45 10.35 22.21
CA ARG A 95 17.28 11.35 22.87
C ARG A 95 18.14 10.74 23.97
N ASP A 96 17.61 9.75 24.68
CA ASP A 96 18.32 8.99 25.71
C ASP A 96 18.21 7.50 25.40
N PRO A 97 19.19 6.93 24.68
CA PRO A 97 19.17 5.52 24.32
C PRO A 97 19.16 4.57 25.53
N LYS A 98 19.85 4.93 26.61
CA LYS A 98 19.92 4.08 27.82
C LYS A 98 18.54 3.95 28.47
N LYS A 99 17.88 5.08 28.71
CA LYS A 99 16.52 5.08 29.26
C LYS A 99 15.54 4.42 28.32
N PHE A 100 15.67 4.68 27.01
CA PHE A 100 14.80 4.07 25.99
C PHE A 100 14.87 2.54 26.04
N LYS A 101 16.09 1.96 26.05
CA LYS A 101 16.30 0.50 26.13
C LYS A 101 15.66 -0.10 27.38
N GLN A 102 15.90 0.51 28.54
CA GLN A 102 15.30 0.04 29.80
C GLN A 102 13.77 0.06 29.73
N VAL A 103 13.17 1.17 29.31
CA VAL A 103 11.71 1.30 29.18
C VAL A 103 11.15 0.34 28.13
N LEU A 104 11.87 0.15 27.02
CA LEU A 104 11.48 -0.80 25.97
C LEU A 104 11.39 -2.22 26.53
N ALA A 105 12.44 -2.70 27.24
CA ALA A 105 12.48 -4.05 27.76
C ALA A 105 11.46 -4.28 28.88
N GLU A 106 11.35 -3.35 29.82
CA GLU A 106 10.59 -3.56 31.05
C GLU A 106 9.09 -3.21 30.91
N LEU A 107 8.77 -2.17 30.14
CA LEU A 107 7.42 -1.58 30.12
C LEU A 107 6.72 -1.68 28.77
N ILE A 108 7.43 -1.51 27.62
CA ILE A 108 6.81 -1.51 26.30
C ILE A 108 6.69 -2.92 25.74
N TYR A 109 7.75 -3.73 25.86
CA TYR A 109 7.82 -5.08 25.30
C TYR A 109 6.60 -5.96 25.66
N PRO A 110 6.09 -5.98 26.91
CA PRO A 110 4.91 -6.78 27.27
C PRO A 110 3.62 -6.39 26.53
N HIS A 111 3.58 -5.21 25.90
CA HIS A 111 2.42 -4.73 25.14
C HIS A 111 2.57 -4.95 23.63
N ILE A 112 3.76 -5.38 23.16
CA ILE A 112 3.94 -5.66 21.74
C ILE A 112 3.15 -6.91 21.38
N THR A 113 2.33 -6.79 20.34
CA THR A 113 1.38 -7.83 19.93
C THR A 113 2.03 -8.74 18.91
N THR A 114 1.88 -10.04 19.06
CA THR A 114 2.38 -11.05 18.10
C THR A 114 1.28 -11.49 17.13
N THR A 115 1.71 -12.05 15.99
CA THR A 115 0.78 -12.64 15.02
C THR A 115 -0.02 -13.78 15.66
N SER A 116 0.61 -14.65 16.46
CA SER A 116 -0.07 -15.75 17.15
C SER A 116 -1.18 -15.26 18.06
N GLN A 117 -0.95 -14.15 18.80
CA GLN A 117 -1.95 -13.58 19.70
C GLN A 117 -3.18 -13.08 18.92
N LEU A 118 -2.99 -12.42 17.79
CA LEU A 118 -4.08 -11.81 17.02
C LEU A 118 -4.99 -12.83 16.33
N ILE A 119 -4.43 -13.96 15.89
CA ILE A 119 -5.18 -15.01 15.18
C ILE A 119 -5.62 -16.16 16.09
N CYS A 120 -5.28 -16.12 17.37
CA CYS A 120 -5.73 -17.09 18.38
C CYS A 120 -7.19 -16.83 18.73
N THR A 121 -8.06 -17.83 18.48
CA THR A 121 -9.50 -17.70 18.71
C THR A 121 -9.89 -17.87 20.17
N THR A 122 -9.01 -18.45 20.99
CA THR A 122 -9.25 -18.76 22.42
C THR A 122 -8.43 -17.89 23.37
N CYS A 123 -7.50 -17.07 22.85
CA CYS A 123 -6.65 -16.22 23.65
C CYS A 123 -7.33 -14.88 23.97
N PRO A 124 -7.01 -14.25 25.12
CA PRO A 124 -7.41 -12.87 25.37
C PRO A 124 -6.87 -11.93 24.29
N GLN A 125 -7.76 -11.21 23.63
CA GLN A 125 -7.38 -10.27 22.60
C GLN A 125 -6.89 -8.94 23.20
N PRO A 126 -5.82 -8.32 22.64
CA PRO A 126 -5.38 -7.01 23.08
C PRO A 126 -6.44 -5.95 22.74
N LYS A 127 -6.61 -4.94 23.59
CA LYS A 127 -7.48 -3.78 23.30
C LYS A 127 -6.93 -2.94 22.13
N ALA A 128 -5.63 -2.93 21.97
CA ALA A 128 -4.92 -2.31 20.87
C ALA A 128 -3.71 -3.15 20.50
N LEU A 129 -3.44 -3.30 19.19
CA LEU A 129 -2.19 -3.82 18.67
C LEU A 129 -1.11 -2.77 18.90
N LEU A 130 0.06 -3.19 19.36
CA LEU A 130 1.28 -2.41 19.34
C LEU A 130 2.34 -3.17 18.54
N ASN A 131 2.87 -2.54 17.50
CA ASN A 131 4.09 -2.99 16.83
C ASN A 131 5.12 -1.87 16.80
N VAL A 132 6.39 -2.24 16.66
CA VAL A 132 7.53 -1.35 16.71
C VAL A 132 8.48 -1.61 15.53
N ALA A 133 9.04 -0.54 14.99
CA ALA A 133 10.08 -0.66 13.97
C ALA A 133 11.07 0.50 14.09
N TRP A 134 12.29 0.28 13.64
CA TRP A 134 13.40 1.25 13.73
C TRP A 134 14.04 1.46 12.36
N THR A 135 14.48 2.69 12.11
CA THR A 135 15.37 3.00 10.99
C THR A 135 16.77 2.47 11.28
N SER A 136 17.61 2.38 10.25
CA SER A 136 19.03 2.06 10.42
C SER A 136 19.70 3.00 11.43
N LYS A 137 19.39 4.31 11.38
CA LYS A 137 19.90 5.30 12.36
C LYS A 137 19.40 5.03 13.77
N GLY A 138 18.13 4.65 13.91
CA GLY A 138 17.55 4.29 15.21
C GLY A 138 18.25 3.09 15.82
N LEU A 139 18.48 2.02 15.04
CA LEU A 139 19.23 0.86 15.48
C LEU A 139 20.67 1.23 15.87
N ASN A 140 21.34 2.07 15.07
CA ASN A 140 22.68 2.55 15.39
C ASN A 140 22.73 3.31 16.73
N LYS A 141 21.75 4.15 17.03
CA LYS A 141 21.64 4.82 18.35
C LYS A 141 21.45 3.83 19.50
N LEU A 142 20.86 2.69 19.23
CA LEU A 142 20.68 1.60 20.19
C LEU A 142 21.88 0.63 20.20
N ASN A 143 22.99 0.98 19.57
CA ASN A 143 24.23 0.17 19.45
C ASN A 143 24.01 -1.17 18.73
N VAL A 144 23.02 -1.26 17.87
CA VAL A 144 22.82 -2.40 16.97
C VAL A 144 23.41 -2.02 15.62
N PHE A 145 24.68 -2.39 15.43
CA PHE A 145 25.43 -2.08 14.20
C PHE A 145 25.50 -3.34 13.34
N ASP A 146 25.01 -3.25 12.12
CA ASP A 146 25.22 -4.31 11.15
C ASP A 146 25.27 -3.73 9.73
N ASN A 147 26.35 -4.04 9.00
CA ASN A 147 26.56 -3.50 7.66
C ASN A 147 25.90 -4.33 6.56
N ASN A 148 25.31 -5.49 6.90
CA ASN A 148 24.83 -6.46 5.93
C ASN A 148 23.30 -6.54 5.85
N LEU A 149 22.59 -5.47 6.27
CA LEU A 149 21.15 -5.55 6.39
C LEU A 149 20.46 -5.46 5.02
N ASP A 150 20.43 -4.29 4.47
CA ASP A 150 19.86 -3.92 3.20
C ASP A 150 20.40 -2.54 2.82
N PRO A 151 20.93 -2.34 1.61
CA PRO A 151 21.55 -1.06 1.24
C PRO A 151 20.56 0.11 1.27
N PHE A 152 19.29 -0.13 0.90
CA PHE A 152 18.25 0.90 0.89
C PHE A 152 17.77 1.22 2.31
N PHE A 153 17.67 0.22 3.18
CA PHE A 153 17.41 0.42 4.60
C PHE A 153 18.51 1.28 5.25
N ASN A 154 19.77 1.00 4.94
CA ASN A 154 20.90 1.79 5.46
C ASN A 154 20.89 3.21 4.92
N MET A 155 20.45 3.41 3.70
CA MET A 155 20.35 4.71 3.04
C MET A 155 19.19 5.55 3.59
N GLY A 156 18.04 4.94 3.85
CA GLY A 156 16.78 5.63 4.17
C GLY A 156 16.09 6.22 2.94
N GLN A 157 14.84 6.63 3.08
CA GLN A 157 14.06 7.10 1.92
C GLN A 157 14.40 8.53 1.46
N VAL A 158 14.90 9.39 2.32
CA VAL A 158 15.25 10.77 1.93
C VAL A 158 16.31 10.80 0.82
N PRO A 159 17.44 10.08 0.93
CA PRO A 159 18.38 9.97 -0.18
C PRO A 159 17.87 9.18 -1.38
N ASP A 160 16.95 8.21 -1.19
CA ASP A 160 16.37 7.39 -2.26
C ASP A 160 15.21 8.09 -3.00
N ALA A 161 14.69 9.20 -2.47
CA ALA A 161 13.49 9.87 -2.96
C ALA A 161 13.53 10.19 -4.45
N ASN A 162 14.69 10.61 -4.96
CA ASN A 162 14.85 10.91 -6.39
C ASN A 162 14.74 9.65 -7.27
N ALA A 163 15.28 8.51 -6.81
CA ALA A 163 15.15 7.23 -7.52
C ALA A 163 13.71 6.71 -7.47
N LEU A 164 12.98 6.97 -6.39
CA LEU A 164 11.56 6.68 -6.27
C LEU A 164 10.68 7.56 -7.18
N GLY A 165 11.26 8.56 -7.85
CA GLY A 165 10.56 9.49 -8.73
C GLY A 165 9.83 10.62 -7.98
N ASP A 166 10.11 10.81 -6.70
CA ASP A 166 9.52 11.91 -5.93
C ASP A 166 9.99 13.26 -6.46
N ASN A 167 9.08 14.23 -6.45
CA ASN A 167 9.39 15.60 -6.79
C ASN A 167 10.55 16.10 -5.94
N ASN A 168 11.57 16.58 -6.64
CA ASN A 168 12.82 17.13 -6.14
C ASN A 168 12.80 17.30 -4.63
N PRO A 169 13.35 16.32 -3.94
CA PRO A 169 13.07 16.16 -2.55
C PRO A 169 13.49 17.39 -1.79
N PRO A 170 12.79 17.74 -0.95
CA PRO A 170 11.53 17.21 -0.40
C PRO A 170 10.48 18.28 -0.17
N GLN A 171 10.34 19.14 -1.13
CA GLN A 171 9.45 20.30 -1.00
C GLN A 171 8.02 19.93 -0.66
N ASN A 172 7.60 18.73 -1.08
CA ASN A 172 6.26 18.21 -0.83
C ASN A 172 6.17 17.28 0.38
N TRP A 173 7.31 16.92 0.97
CA TRP A 173 7.32 16.04 2.12
C TRP A 173 6.95 16.78 3.41
N VAL A 174 6.25 16.11 4.29
CA VAL A 174 5.97 16.67 5.62
C VAL A 174 7.28 16.82 6.40
N PRO A 175 7.47 17.94 7.15
CA PRO A 175 8.75 18.26 7.77
C PRO A 175 9.32 17.14 8.64
N GLY A 176 8.47 16.38 9.32
CA GLY A 176 8.88 15.27 10.18
C GLY A 176 9.60 14.15 9.43
N LEU A 177 9.13 13.79 8.24
CA LEU A 177 9.74 12.74 7.42
C LEU A 177 10.93 13.27 6.61
N TYR A 178 10.83 14.52 6.14
CA TYR A 178 11.89 15.16 5.37
C TYR A 178 13.19 15.41 6.13
N MET A 179 13.11 15.82 7.38
CA MET A 179 14.29 16.22 8.16
C MET A 179 15.20 15.06 8.54
N ASP A 180 14.88 13.84 8.10
CA ASP A 180 15.66 12.64 8.33
C ASP A 180 15.99 12.41 9.83
N LYS A 181 15.00 12.69 10.69
CA LYS A 181 15.13 12.63 12.16
C LYS A 181 14.44 11.43 12.79
N THR A 182 13.79 10.59 11.98
CA THR A 182 13.09 9.42 12.46
C THR A 182 14.07 8.34 12.88
N ASP A 183 13.96 7.90 14.13
CA ASP A 183 14.69 6.74 14.63
C ASP A 183 13.83 5.51 14.74
N GLY A 184 12.51 5.68 14.95
CA GLY A 184 11.57 4.57 15.02
C GLY A 184 10.12 5.01 14.93
N VAL A 185 9.23 4.02 14.89
CA VAL A 185 7.80 4.19 14.84
C VAL A 185 7.10 3.24 15.81
N PHE A 186 6.09 3.74 16.51
CA PHE A 186 5.05 2.93 17.14
C PHE A 186 3.86 2.85 16.20
N LEU A 187 3.46 1.61 15.84
CA LEU A 187 2.25 1.32 15.07
C LEU A 187 1.20 0.83 16.06
N ILE A 188 0.18 1.64 16.31
CA ILE A 188 -0.86 1.31 17.30
C ILE A 188 -2.20 1.24 16.58
N ALA A 189 -2.87 0.09 16.63
CA ALA A 189 -4.13 -0.11 15.92
C ALA A 189 -5.21 -0.68 16.85
N SER A 190 -6.46 -0.29 16.59
CA SER A 190 -7.63 -0.80 17.32
C SER A 190 -8.91 -0.53 16.53
N LYS A 191 -10.03 -1.04 17.01
CA LYS A 191 -11.37 -0.69 16.52
C LYS A 191 -11.69 0.79 16.73
N ASP A 192 -11.25 1.36 17.86
CA ASP A 192 -11.57 2.72 18.29
C ASP A 192 -10.32 3.53 18.65
N TRP A 193 -10.42 4.87 18.60
CA TRP A 193 -9.31 5.76 18.95
C TRP A 193 -8.96 5.73 20.44
N ALA A 194 -9.93 5.53 21.33
CA ALA A 194 -9.68 5.57 22.77
C ALA A 194 -8.62 4.56 23.27
N PRO A 195 -8.62 3.27 22.87
CA PRO A 195 -7.53 2.36 23.20
C PRO A 195 -6.18 2.77 22.62
N ILE A 196 -6.16 3.31 21.40
CA ILE A 196 -4.94 3.80 20.73
C ILE A 196 -4.35 4.98 21.53
N ASP A 197 -5.16 6.01 21.78
CA ASP A 197 -4.72 7.21 22.47
C ASP A 197 -4.30 6.90 23.92
N SER A 198 -5.00 5.96 24.61
CA SER A 198 -4.64 5.48 25.97
C SER A 198 -3.28 4.79 25.98
N LEU A 199 -3.04 3.87 25.06
CA LEU A 199 -1.77 3.14 24.97
C LEU A 199 -0.61 4.08 24.60
N LEU A 200 -0.81 4.99 23.64
CA LEU A 200 0.20 6.00 23.32
C LEU A 200 0.52 6.88 24.54
N ALA A 201 -0.50 7.39 25.24
CA ALA A 201 -0.28 8.23 26.42
C ALA A 201 0.52 7.48 27.51
N GLN A 202 0.27 6.20 27.70
CA GLN A 202 1.01 5.34 28.62
C GLN A 202 2.47 5.18 28.18
N ILE A 203 2.73 4.86 26.91
CA ILE A 203 4.09 4.74 26.35
C ILE A 203 4.85 6.06 26.51
N LEU A 204 4.23 7.19 26.19
CA LEU A 204 4.84 8.50 26.32
C LEU A 204 5.14 8.86 27.79
N SER A 205 4.28 8.46 28.73
CA SER A 205 4.54 8.67 30.16
C SER A 205 5.77 7.90 30.66
N TRP A 206 5.97 6.69 30.17
CA TRP A 206 7.14 5.85 30.54
C TRP A 206 8.44 6.41 29.94
N LEU A 207 8.40 6.74 28.65
CA LEU A 207 9.57 7.25 27.93
C LEU A 207 9.95 8.68 28.34
N GLY A 208 8.97 9.54 28.64
CA GLY A 208 9.19 10.94 29.00
C GLY A 208 10.05 11.66 27.98
N SER A 209 11.13 12.32 28.44
CA SER A 209 12.06 13.06 27.58
C SER A 209 13.07 12.20 26.81
N SER A 210 13.03 10.87 26.95
CA SER A 210 13.96 9.98 26.20
C SER A 210 13.69 9.90 24.72
N ILE A 211 12.50 10.34 24.29
CA ILE A 211 12.14 10.50 22.88
C ILE A 211 11.57 11.90 22.62
N VAL A 212 11.56 12.28 21.34
CA VAL A 212 10.83 13.44 20.83
C VAL A 212 10.00 12.98 19.65
N GLU A 213 8.74 13.40 19.61
CA GLU A 213 7.87 13.19 18.46
C GLU A 213 8.46 13.88 17.22
N VAL A 214 8.45 13.16 16.10
CA VAL A 214 8.91 13.66 14.79
C VAL A 214 7.71 13.90 13.88
N HIS A 215 6.80 12.94 13.83
CA HIS A 215 5.58 13.00 13.03
C HIS A 215 4.54 12.03 13.57
N ARG A 216 3.28 12.32 13.33
CA ARG A 216 2.20 11.34 13.55
C ARG A 216 1.21 11.38 12.41
N LEU A 217 0.67 10.22 12.08
CA LEU A 217 -0.41 10.09 11.11
C LEU A 217 -1.49 9.16 11.67
N LYS A 218 -2.73 9.59 11.60
CA LYS A 218 -3.91 8.79 11.96
C LYS A 218 -4.58 8.29 10.69
N GLY A 219 -4.67 6.99 10.50
CA GLY A 219 -5.41 6.34 9.44
C GLY A 219 -6.67 5.65 9.96
N ALA A 220 -7.72 5.65 9.16
CA ALA A 220 -8.95 4.93 9.44
C ALA A 220 -9.57 4.44 8.13
N HIS A 221 -10.10 3.22 8.14
CA HIS A 221 -10.93 2.77 7.03
C HIS A 221 -12.18 3.63 6.94
N ARG A 222 -12.59 3.89 5.72
CA ARG A 222 -13.85 4.57 5.41
C ARG A 222 -15.01 3.67 5.84
N THR A 223 -16.16 4.25 6.12
CA THR A 223 -17.32 3.54 6.67
C THR A 223 -18.51 3.56 5.72
N GLY A 224 -19.54 2.77 6.04
CA GLY A 224 -20.77 2.72 5.25
C GLY A 224 -20.56 2.15 3.85
N ALA A 225 -21.03 2.86 2.84
CA ALA A 225 -20.91 2.43 1.44
C ALA A 225 -19.45 2.37 0.94
N TRP A 226 -18.53 3.03 1.64
CA TRP A 226 -17.12 3.09 1.30
C TRP A 226 -16.24 2.14 2.11
N GLU A 227 -16.85 1.20 2.83
CA GLU A 227 -16.10 0.23 3.62
C GLU A 227 -15.14 -0.58 2.74
N GLY A 228 -13.87 -0.61 3.11
CA GLY A 228 -12.81 -1.27 2.32
C GLY A 228 -12.31 -0.50 1.10
N HIS A 229 -12.86 0.69 0.81
CA HIS A 229 -12.44 1.51 -0.33
C HIS A 229 -11.43 2.57 0.09
N GLU A 230 -10.46 2.84 -0.79
CA GLU A 230 -9.57 3.99 -0.68
C GLU A 230 -10.26 5.27 -1.23
N HIS A 231 -9.60 6.43 -1.16
CA HIS A 231 -10.29 7.71 -1.41
C HIS A 231 -10.70 7.96 -2.87
N PHE A 232 -10.07 7.35 -3.89
CA PHE A 232 -10.59 7.39 -5.26
C PHE A 232 -11.86 6.54 -5.44
N GLY A 233 -12.23 5.76 -4.42
CA GLY A 233 -13.45 4.96 -4.39
C GLY A 233 -13.28 3.54 -4.90
N PHE A 234 -12.06 3.03 -5.05
CA PHE A 234 -11.82 1.64 -5.44
C PHE A 234 -11.65 0.75 -4.21
N LEU A 235 -12.21 -0.46 -4.29
CA LEU A 235 -12.06 -1.47 -3.25
C LEU A 235 -10.59 -1.92 -3.17
N ASP A 236 -9.96 -1.79 -2.00
CA ASP A 236 -8.54 -2.09 -1.77
C ASP A 236 -8.34 -3.34 -0.89
N GLY A 237 -7.07 -3.77 -0.78
CA GLY A 237 -6.70 -4.93 0.04
C GLY A 237 -7.00 -6.31 -0.57
N ILE A 238 -7.52 -6.36 -1.79
CA ILE A 238 -7.99 -7.59 -2.45
C ILE A 238 -6.84 -8.57 -2.70
N SER A 239 -5.73 -8.09 -3.28
CA SER A 239 -4.64 -8.94 -3.76
C SER A 239 -3.49 -8.96 -2.77
N GLN A 240 -3.52 -9.88 -1.81
CA GLN A 240 -2.43 -10.19 -0.88
C GLN A 240 -1.85 -11.56 -1.21
N PRO A 241 -0.53 -11.78 -1.07
CA PRO A 241 0.05 -13.10 -1.24
C PRO A 241 -0.35 -14.04 -0.10
N ALA A 242 -0.43 -15.34 -0.40
CA ALA A 242 -0.50 -16.39 0.60
C ALA A 242 0.93 -16.77 1.02
N VAL A 243 1.25 -16.66 2.30
CA VAL A 243 2.57 -16.98 2.84
C VAL A 243 2.59 -18.44 3.29
N ALA A 244 3.52 -19.24 2.76
CA ALA A 244 3.66 -20.63 3.15
C ALA A 244 3.98 -20.75 4.65
N GLY A 245 3.33 -21.69 5.33
CA GLY A 245 3.42 -21.86 6.79
C GLY A 245 2.47 -20.95 7.60
N PHE A 246 1.88 -19.92 6.98
CA PHE A 246 0.85 -19.07 7.56
C PHE A 246 -0.51 -19.30 6.90
N ALA A 247 -0.59 -19.26 5.58
CA ALA A 247 -1.84 -19.48 4.86
C ALA A 247 -2.34 -20.93 5.00
N THR A 248 -3.64 -21.10 5.22
CA THR A 248 -4.30 -22.41 5.36
C THR A 248 -4.98 -22.88 4.08
N GLY A 249 -4.93 -22.09 3.03
CA GLY A 249 -5.42 -22.35 1.69
C GLY A 249 -4.96 -21.26 0.74
N ILE A 250 -5.13 -21.50 -0.56
CA ILE A 250 -4.82 -20.55 -1.62
C ILE A 250 -6.11 -20.29 -2.37
N PHE A 251 -6.51 -19.03 -2.48
CA PHE A 251 -7.65 -18.64 -3.30
C PHE A 251 -7.27 -18.61 -4.79
N PRO A 252 -8.21 -18.83 -5.72
CA PRO A 252 -7.94 -18.76 -7.15
C PRO A 252 -7.23 -17.47 -7.54
N GLY A 253 -6.13 -17.58 -8.31
CA GLY A 253 -5.30 -16.46 -8.73
C GLY A 253 -4.44 -15.79 -7.65
N GLN A 254 -4.51 -16.23 -6.39
CA GLN A 254 -3.62 -15.81 -5.32
C GLN A 254 -2.26 -16.50 -5.46
N SER A 255 -1.17 -15.76 -5.20
CA SER A 255 0.19 -16.34 -5.21
C SER A 255 0.53 -16.96 -3.88
N LEU A 256 1.02 -18.19 -3.90
CA LEU A 256 1.72 -18.78 -2.76
C LEU A 256 3.20 -18.38 -2.83
N ILE A 257 3.69 -17.74 -1.78
CA ILE A 257 5.08 -17.34 -1.65
C ILE A 257 5.76 -18.03 -0.49
N LEU A 258 7.08 -18.17 -0.58
CA LEU A 258 7.90 -18.63 0.53
C LEU A 258 7.90 -17.58 1.65
N PRO A 259 7.99 -17.99 2.93
CA PRO A 259 7.95 -17.05 4.05
C PRO A 259 9.08 -16.01 3.99
N GLY A 260 10.24 -16.38 3.43
CA GLY A 260 11.38 -15.51 3.26
C GLY A 260 11.20 -14.37 2.24
N ALA A 261 10.11 -14.34 1.47
CA ALA A 261 9.76 -13.13 0.71
C ALA A 261 9.33 -11.97 1.64
N ILE A 262 8.79 -12.30 2.82
CA ILE A 262 8.30 -11.32 3.80
C ILE A 262 9.16 -11.29 5.07
N LEU A 263 9.55 -12.46 5.58
CA LEU A 263 10.28 -12.60 6.84
C LEU A 263 11.78 -12.81 6.59
N THR A 264 12.61 -11.95 7.18
CA THR A 264 14.06 -12.06 7.10
C THR A 264 14.58 -13.34 7.74
N GLY A 265 15.61 -13.94 7.12
CA GLY A 265 16.27 -15.16 7.61
C GLY A 265 15.42 -16.43 7.48
N GLU A 266 14.32 -16.39 6.74
CA GLU A 266 13.51 -17.55 6.37
C GLU A 266 13.78 -17.99 4.93
N ILE A 267 13.42 -19.24 4.61
CA ILE A 267 13.57 -19.79 3.26
C ILE A 267 12.88 -18.89 2.23
N GLY A 268 13.65 -18.44 1.24
CA GLY A 268 13.18 -17.51 0.20
C GLY A 268 13.56 -16.04 0.44
N ASP A 269 14.21 -15.71 1.56
CA ASP A 269 14.89 -14.42 1.75
C ASP A 269 16.13 -14.39 0.83
N PRO A 270 16.29 -13.39 -0.05
CA PRO A 270 17.48 -13.28 -0.91
C PRO A 270 18.81 -13.32 -0.16
N LEU A 271 18.81 -12.94 1.10
CA LEU A 271 19.98 -12.91 1.98
C LEU A 271 19.88 -13.90 3.15
N GLU A 272 19.08 -14.94 3.05
CA GLU A 272 18.78 -15.93 4.11
C GLU A 272 20.03 -16.34 4.90
N PHE A 273 21.12 -16.72 4.21
CA PHE A 273 22.37 -17.20 4.82
C PHE A 273 23.35 -16.10 5.24
N SER A 274 23.05 -14.84 4.86
CA SER A 274 23.91 -13.70 5.14
C SER A 274 23.33 -12.78 6.23
N ARG A 275 22.06 -12.98 6.59
CA ARG A 275 21.44 -12.20 7.65
C ARG A 275 22.08 -12.48 9.00
N PRO A 276 22.32 -11.45 9.82
CA PRO A 276 22.65 -11.67 11.23
C PRO A 276 21.55 -12.47 11.92
N GLY A 277 21.93 -13.38 12.80
CA GLY A 277 20.96 -14.30 13.42
C GLY A 277 19.81 -13.61 14.18
N TRP A 278 20.06 -12.41 14.72
CA TRP A 278 19.03 -11.63 15.42
C TRP A 278 17.93 -11.09 14.49
N MET A 279 18.18 -10.99 13.17
CA MET A 279 17.19 -10.52 12.22
C MET A 279 16.14 -11.58 11.85
N LYS A 280 16.35 -12.84 12.23
CA LYS A 280 15.41 -13.90 11.88
C LYS A 280 14.01 -13.57 12.37
N TRP A 281 13.01 -13.82 11.51
CA TRP A 281 11.57 -13.57 11.74
C TRP A 281 11.14 -12.11 11.86
N GLY A 282 12.03 -11.17 11.58
CA GLY A 282 11.68 -9.77 11.36
C GLY A 282 11.24 -9.50 9.92
N SER A 283 10.98 -8.23 9.62
CA SER A 283 10.63 -7.77 8.27
C SER A 283 11.02 -6.33 8.06
N PHE A 284 11.47 -5.96 6.87
CA PHE A 284 11.58 -4.54 6.53
C PHE A 284 10.19 -3.96 6.25
N LEU A 285 9.97 -2.76 6.73
CA LEU A 285 8.77 -1.98 6.55
C LEU A 285 9.09 -0.77 5.67
N ALA A 286 8.41 -0.64 4.53
CA ALA A 286 8.40 0.58 3.76
C ALA A 286 7.10 1.35 4.07
N PHE A 287 7.25 2.55 4.64
CA PHE A 287 6.16 3.48 4.90
C PHE A 287 6.18 4.60 3.88
N ARG A 288 5.00 4.97 3.34
CA ARG A 288 4.81 6.16 2.50
C ARG A 288 3.51 6.86 2.89
N GLN A 289 3.57 8.16 3.10
CA GLN A 289 2.38 9.00 3.17
C GLN A 289 2.06 9.47 1.76
N LEU A 290 0.99 8.96 1.16
CA LEU A 290 0.59 9.22 -0.22
C LEU A 290 -0.70 10.04 -0.22
N GLN A 291 -0.60 11.33 -0.58
CA GLN A 291 -1.75 12.21 -0.75
C GLN A 291 -2.49 11.89 -2.04
N GLN A 292 -3.82 11.86 -2.01
CA GLN A 292 -4.67 11.62 -3.18
C GLN A 292 -5.47 12.90 -3.53
N PHE A 293 -5.39 13.30 -4.78
CA PHE A 293 -6.14 14.43 -5.36
C PHE A 293 -7.44 13.91 -5.96
N VAL A 294 -8.45 13.69 -5.11
CA VAL A 294 -9.68 12.96 -5.48
C VAL A 294 -10.58 13.75 -6.43
N PRO A 295 -10.95 15.03 -6.15
CA PRO A 295 -11.74 15.82 -7.08
C PRO A 295 -11.06 15.99 -8.44
N GLU A 296 -9.74 16.18 -8.45
CA GLU A 296 -8.95 16.32 -9.67
C GLU A 296 -8.96 15.04 -10.51
N PHE A 297 -8.87 13.87 -9.87
CA PHE A 297 -8.95 12.58 -10.53
C PHE A 297 -10.32 12.36 -11.18
N ASP A 298 -11.40 12.53 -10.42
CA ASP A 298 -12.75 12.32 -10.95
C ASP A 298 -13.08 13.34 -12.06
N ASN A 299 -12.67 14.61 -11.90
CA ASN A 299 -12.86 15.63 -12.94
C ASN A 299 -12.07 15.31 -14.21
N TYR A 300 -10.85 14.80 -14.09
CA TYR A 300 -10.06 14.34 -15.24
C TYR A 300 -10.77 13.20 -15.98
N LEU A 301 -11.26 12.19 -15.28
CA LEU A 301 -11.97 11.07 -15.89
C LEU A 301 -13.24 11.53 -16.63
N LEU A 302 -14.01 12.46 -16.06
CA LEU A 302 -15.21 13.04 -16.70
C LEU A 302 -14.84 13.86 -17.94
N HIS A 303 -13.75 14.63 -17.87
CA HIS A 303 -13.27 15.42 -19.01
C HIS A 303 -12.90 14.51 -20.19
N GLU A 304 -12.02 13.51 -19.97
CA GLU A 304 -11.60 12.57 -21.02
C GLU A 304 -12.81 11.77 -21.56
N ALA A 305 -13.67 11.29 -20.67
CA ALA A 305 -14.88 10.56 -21.04
C ALA A 305 -15.81 11.39 -21.95
N SER A 306 -15.86 12.71 -21.78
CA SER A 306 -16.70 13.59 -22.61
C SER A 306 -16.24 13.66 -24.05
N ALA A 307 -14.95 13.48 -24.32
CA ALA A 307 -14.35 13.50 -25.64
C ALA A 307 -14.47 12.15 -26.40
N ILE A 308 -14.69 11.04 -25.68
CA ILE A 308 -14.82 9.70 -26.29
C ILE A 308 -16.12 9.60 -27.10
N PRO A 309 -16.07 9.22 -28.40
CA PRO A 309 -17.23 9.19 -29.28
C PRO A 309 -18.05 7.90 -29.13
N ASP A 310 -18.41 7.52 -27.88
CA ASP A 310 -19.22 6.35 -27.59
C ASP A 310 -20.63 6.77 -27.14
N SER A 311 -21.59 6.72 -28.07
CA SER A 311 -22.98 7.07 -27.80
C SER A 311 -23.77 5.96 -27.10
N SER A 312 -23.20 4.77 -26.93
CA SER A 312 -23.85 3.65 -26.24
C SER A 312 -23.77 3.77 -24.71
N ARG A 313 -22.88 4.65 -24.20
CA ARG A 313 -22.67 4.90 -22.78
C ARG A 313 -22.86 6.38 -22.44
N THR A 314 -23.33 6.65 -21.26
CA THR A 314 -23.32 7.99 -20.66
C THR A 314 -21.88 8.46 -20.40
N VAL A 315 -21.67 9.76 -20.20
CA VAL A 315 -20.34 10.29 -19.83
C VAL A 315 -19.83 9.64 -18.53
N GLN A 316 -20.71 9.43 -17.55
CA GLN A 316 -20.35 8.79 -16.29
C GLN A 316 -19.91 7.34 -16.49
N GLU A 317 -20.64 6.53 -17.26
CA GLU A 317 -20.25 5.15 -17.53
C GLU A 317 -18.92 5.06 -18.28
N ARG A 318 -18.64 6.02 -19.17
CA ARG A 318 -17.33 6.12 -19.83
C ARG A 318 -16.22 6.50 -18.84
N ALA A 319 -16.48 7.46 -17.94
CA ALA A 319 -15.54 7.86 -16.89
C ALA A 319 -15.23 6.70 -15.93
N ASP A 320 -16.24 5.94 -15.53
CA ASP A 320 -16.09 4.76 -14.67
C ASP A 320 -15.26 3.67 -15.37
N LEU A 321 -15.44 3.47 -16.69
CA LEU A 321 -14.63 2.55 -17.46
C LEU A 321 -13.17 3.02 -17.60
N LEU A 322 -12.93 4.32 -17.85
CA LEU A 322 -11.56 4.88 -17.86
C LEU A 322 -10.87 4.66 -16.51
N GLY A 323 -11.55 4.96 -15.41
CA GLY A 323 -11.04 4.72 -14.07
C GLY A 323 -10.73 3.25 -13.81
N ALA A 324 -11.63 2.34 -14.24
CA ALA A 324 -11.41 0.91 -14.15
C ALA A 324 -10.19 0.45 -14.96
N ARG A 325 -9.93 1.05 -16.12
CA ARG A 325 -8.76 0.75 -16.95
C ARG A 325 -7.47 1.33 -16.36
N MET A 326 -7.52 2.50 -15.71
CA MET A 326 -6.36 3.06 -14.99
C MET A 326 -5.94 2.19 -13.81
N ILE A 327 -6.90 1.73 -13.00
CA ILE A 327 -6.63 0.88 -11.84
C ILE A 327 -6.39 -0.59 -12.26
N GLY A 328 -7.11 -1.09 -13.27
CA GLY A 328 -7.24 -2.50 -13.64
C GLY A 328 -8.39 -3.20 -12.91
N ARG A 329 -9.17 -2.43 -12.12
CA ARG A 329 -10.40 -2.88 -11.42
C ARG A 329 -11.45 -1.79 -11.45
N TRP A 330 -12.69 -2.19 -11.48
CA TRP A 330 -13.83 -1.34 -11.21
C TRP A 330 -13.85 -0.91 -9.73
N LYS A 331 -14.61 0.15 -9.42
CA LYS A 331 -14.78 0.62 -8.02
C LYS A 331 -15.28 -0.50 -7.09
N SER A 332 -16.12 -1.40 -7.59
CA SER A 332 -16.57 -2.59 -6.86
C SER A 332 -15.45 -3.60 -6.49
N GLY A 333 -14.28 -3.48 -7.08
CA GLY A 333 -13.16 -4.43 -6.97
C GLY A 333 -13.12 -5.48 -8.08
N THR A 334 -14.14 -5.54 -8.96
CA THR A 334 -14.16 -6.44 -10.12
C THR A 334 -12.98 -6.17 -11.04
N PRO A 335 -12.15 -7.17 -11.39
CA PRO A 335 -11.05 -6.99 -12.34
C PRO A 335 -11.54 -6.57 -13.73
N ALA A 336 -10.90 -5.56 -14.31
CA ALA A 336 -11.14 -5.19 -15.71
C ALA A 336 -10.85 -6.36 -16.67
N ASP A 337 -9.89 -7.20 -16.32
CA ASP A 337 -9.54 -8.41 -17.07
C ASP A 337 -10.69 -9.43 -17.19
N LEU A 338 -11.55 -9.53 -16.17
CA LEU A 338 -12.74 -10.39 -16.17
C LEU A 338 -14.00 -9.68 -16.70
N ALA A 339 -14.01 -8.36 -16.63
CA ALA A 339 -15.16 -7.53 -16.99
C ALA A 339 -14.70 -6.26 -17.72
N PRO A 340 -14.22 -6.36 -18.98
CA PRO A 340 -13.54 -5.26 -19.67
C PRO A 340 -14.44 -4.11 -20.09
N ASN A 341 -15.76 -4.33 -20.16
CA ASN A 341 -16.70 -3.36 -20.74
C ASN A 341 -17.71 -2.79 -19.74
N PHE A 342 -17.98 -3.48 -18.62
CA PHE A 342 -18.95 -3.06 -17.60
C PHE A 342 -18.65 -3.76 -16.28
N ASP A 343 -19.00 -3.10 -15.19
CA ASP A 343 -18.81 -3.66 -13.84
C ASP A 343 -19.73 -4.87 -13.58
N ILE A 344 -19.18 -5.85 -12.85
CA ILE A 344 -19.95 -6.98 -12.30
C ILE A 344 -19.75 -6.97 -10.77
N PRO A 345 -20.50 -6.13 -10.04
CA PRO A 345 -20.23 -5.83 -8.63
C PRO A 345 -20.22 -7.04 -7.69
N SER A 346 -20.74 -8.18 -8.11
CA SER A 346 -20.70 -9.43 -7.32
C SER A 346 -19.33 -10.10 -7.30
N ILE A 347 -18.43 -9.79 -8.24
CA ILE A 347 -17.10 -10.40 -8.32
C ILE A 347 -16.15 -9.76 -7.31
N GLY A 348 -16.18 -8.44 -7.15
CA GLY A 348 -15.24 -7.71 -6.31
C GLY A 348 -15.18 -8.20 -4.85
N PRO A 349 -16.32 -8.34 -4.16
CA PRO A 349 -16.35 -8.84 -2.78
C PRO A 349 -16.03 -10.34 -2.64
N ASP A 350 -16.11 -11.11 -3.71
CA ASP A 350 -15.88 -12.57 -3.67
C ASP A 350 -14.39 -12.89 -3.87
N PHE A 351 -13.70 -13.22 -2.80
CA PHE A 351 -12.28 -13.58 -2.82
C PHE A 351 -11.97 -14.89 -3.56
N ASN A 352 -12.97 -15.69 -3.96
CA ASN A 352 -12.79 -16.83 -4.85
C ASN A 352 -12.79 -16.43 -6.33
N LEU A 353 -13.31 -15.26 -6.67
CA LEU A 353 -13.44 -14.79 -8.05
C LEU A 353 -12.52 -13.61 -8.35
N ASN A 354 -12.37 -12.67 -7.42
CA ASN A 354 -11.77 -11.36 -7.66
C ASN A 354 -10.28 -11.35 -8.01
N ASN A 355 -9.58 -12.48 -7.89
CA ASN A 355 -8.19 -12.67 -8.29
C ASN A 355 -8.00 -13.80 -9.31
N ASN A 356 -9.08 -14.46 -9.75
CA ASN A 356 -9.01 -15.61 -10.65
C ASN A 356 -8.80 -15.20 -12.11
N PHE A 357 -7.68 -14.56 -12.39
CA PHE A 357 -7.25 -14.12 -13.73
C PHE A 357 -5.72 -14.00 -13.78
N ASP A 358 -5.15 -13.95 -14.99
CA ASP A 358 -3.71 -13.79 -15.18
C ASP A 358 -3.29 -12.88 -16.34
N PHE A 359 -4.23 -12.15 -16.95
CA PHE A 359 -4.11 -11.27 -18.12
C PHE A 359 -3.93 -12.02 -19.45
N ASN A 360 -3.89 -13.34 -19.46
CA ASN A 360 -3.82 -14.11 -20.68
C ASN A 360 -5.18 -14.71 -21.05
N HIS A 361 -5.51 -14.69 -22.33
CA HIS A 361 -6.80 -15.16 -22.83
C HIS A 361 -6.60 -16.12 -24.03
N PRO A 362 -7.59 -16.98 -24.34
CA PRO A 362 -7.54 -17.85 -25.50
C PRO A 362 -7.42 -17.07 -26.82
N ALA A 363 -6.83 -17.71 -27.82
CA ALA A 363 -6.75 -17.12 -29.16
C ALA A 363 -8.14 -16.69 -29.67
N PRO A 364 -8.25 -15.56 -30.37
CA PRO A 364 -7.17 -14.83 -31.07
C PRO A 364 -6.42 -13.79 -30.23
N PHE A 365 -6.61 -13.73 -28.90
CA PHE A 365 -5.93 -12.77 -28.02
C PHE A 365 -4.40 -12.90 -28.13
N ASN A 366 -3.69 -11.76 -28.15
CA ASN A 366 -2.23 -11.68 -28.15
C ASN A 366 -1.76 -10.91 -26.91
N LEU A 367 -1.22 -11.62 -25.92
CA LEU A 367 -0.73 -11.04 -24.68
C LEU A 367 0.30 -9.91 -24.88
N ALA A 368 1.06 -9.93 -25.99
CA ALA A 368 2.07 -8.92 -26.27
C ALA A 368 1.53 -7.64 -26.92
N ALA A 369 0.28 -7.64 -27.43
CA ALA A 369 -0.26 -6.52 -28.22
C ALA A 369 -1.68 -6.11 -27.84
N ASP A 370 -2.45 -7.00 -27.21
CA ASP A 370 -3.89 -6.79 -26.99
C ASP A 370 -4.17 -6.19 -25.61
N GLN A 371 -4.74 -4.99 -25.58
CA GLN A 371 -5.13 -4.26 -24.40
C GLN A 371 -6.66 -4.20 -24.21
N SER A 372 -7.43 -4.99 -24.96
CA SER A 372 -8.90 -4.94 -24.93
C SER A 372 -9.48 -5.32 -23.59
N PHE A 373 -8.86 -6.24 -22.85
CA PHE A 373 -9.28 -6.66 -21.50
C PHE A 373 -8.71 -5.74 -20.42
N CYS A 374 -7.40 -5.67 -20.29
CA CYS A 374 -6.75 -4.86 -19.28
C CYS A 374 -5.53 -4.14 -19.89
N PRO A 375 -5.40 -2.81 -19.75
CA PRO A 375 -4.27 -2.06 -20.26
C PRO A 375 -2.92 -2.55 -19.71
N PHE A 376 -1.86 -2.43 -20.49
CA PHE A 376 -0.49 -2.71 -20.03
C PHE A 376 -0.08 -1.78 -18.89
N SER A 377 -0.55 -0.52 -18.94
CA SER A 377 -0.29 0.50 -17.93
C SER A 377 -1.10 0.35 -16.66
N ALA A 378 -2.21 -0.43 -16.66
CA ALA A 378 -3.11 -0.53 -15.53
C ALA A 378 -2.36 -0.83 -14.23
N HIS A 379 -2.68 -0.10 -13.15
CA HIS A 379 -1.98 -0.21 -11.87
C HIS A 379 -1.77 -1.66 -11.41
N ILE A 380 -2.84 -2.48 -11.36
CA ILE A 380 -2.69 -3.87 -10.89
C ILE A 380 -1.88 -4.75 -11.84
N ARG A 381 -1.81 -4.41 -13.14
CA ARG A 381 -0.99 -5.15 -14.12
C ARG A 381 0.48 -4.77 -14.01
N LYS A 382 0.78 -3.49 -13.78
CA LYS A 382 2.14 -3.01 -13.53
C LYS A 382 2.71 -3.58 -12.22
N ILE A 383 1.92 -3.55 -11.14
CA ILE A 383 2.39 -3.97 -9.80
C ILE A 383 2.33 -5.49 -9.59
N ARG A 384 1.51 -6.19 -10.39
CA ARG A 384 1.41 -7.66 -10.35
C ARG A 384 1.20 -8.20 -11.76
N PRO A 385 2.26 -8.30 -12.57
CA PRO A 385 2.17 -8.58 -14.01
C PRO A 385 1.71 -10.00 -14.38
N ARG A 386 1.69 -10.94 -13.45
CA ARG A 386 1.17 -12.32 -13.61
C ARG A 386 1.76 -12.99 -14.86
N ALA A 387 0.95 -13.42 -15.85
CA ALA A 387 1.41 -14.10 -17.05
C ALA A 387 2.37 -13.27 -17.91
N ASP A 388 2.32 -11.94 -17.85
CA ASP A 388 3.27 -11.08 -18.56
C ASP A 388 4.74 -11.35 -18.16
N GLU A 389 4.97 -11.77 -16.90
CA GLU A 389 6.29 -12.13 -16.34
C GLU A 389 6.37 -13.64 -16.00
N GLY A 390 5.54 -14.46 -16.63
CA GLY A 390 5.57 -15.92 -16.46
C GLY A 390 5.17 -16.41 -15.07
N ASN A 391 4.47 -15.62 -14.28
CA ASN A 391 4.02 -15.93 -12.91
C ASN A 391 5.16 -16.26 -11.90
N ASN A 392 6.42 -15.98 -12.22
CA ASN A 392 7.60 -16.40 -11.43
C ASN A 392 8.18 -15.33 -10.52
N ASN A 393 7.57 -14.13 -10.44
CA ASN A 393 8.09 -13.00 -9.68
C ASN A 393 7.72 -13.05 -8.18
N PHE A 394 7.95 -14.16 -7.54
CA PHE A 394 7.63 -14.35 -6.12
C PHE A 394 8.48 -13.47 -5.19
N ALA A 395 9.74 -13.19 -5.59
CA ALA A 395 10.65 -12.34 -4.83
C ALA A 395 10.21 -10.86 -4.76
N ASN A 396 9.37 -10.41 -5.71
CA ASN A 396 8.88 -9.03 -5.77
C ASN A 396 7.53 -8.85 -5.04
N GLN A 397 7.04 -9.89 -4.36
CA GLN A 397 5.81 -9.80 -3.58
C GLN A 397 6.06 -9.07 -2.25
N ILE A 398 5.05 -8.30 -1.85
CA ILE A 398 5.03 -7.59 -0.57
C ILE A 398 3.72 -7.92 0.17
N MET A 399 3.74 -7.87 1.50
CA MET A 399 2.53 -7.88 2.31
C MET A 399 2.11 -6.43 2.58
N ARG A 400 0.99 -5.99 2.02
CA ARG A 400 0.48 -4.64 2.24
C ARG A 400 -0.28 -4.55 3.55
N ALA A 401 0.00 -3.52 4.33
CA ALA A 401 -0.62 -3.26 5.62
C ALA A 401 -1.03 -1.78 5.79
N GLY A 402 -1.24 -1.09 4.66
CA GLY A 402 -1.63 0.32 4.61
C GLY A 402 -3.06 0.57 5.08
N ILE A 403 -3.39 1.86 5.25
CA ILE A 403 -4.71 2.31 5.68
C ILE A 403 -4.99 3.71 5.13
N PRO A 404 -6.24 4.03 4.69
CA PRO A 404 -6.60 5.40 4.32
C PRO A 404 -6.43 6.39 5.47
N TYR A 405 -6.08 7.65 5.15
CA TYR A 405 -6.02 8.74 6.12
C TYR A 405 -6.72 10.00 5.59
N GLY A 406 -7.14 10.85 6.49
CA GLY A 406 -7.89 12.08 6.17
C GLY A 406 -9.39 11.83 6.00
N ASP A 407 -10.15 12.91 6.01
CA ASP A 407 -11.61 12.87 5.87
C ASP A 407 -12.03 12.71 4.40
N ASP A 408 -13.26 12.28 4.19
CA ASP A 408 -13.87 12.23 2.85
C ASP A 408 -13.93 13.62 2.21
N VAL A 409 -14.03 13.66 0.88
CA VAL A 409 -14.13 14.92 0.11
C VAL A 409 -15.38 15.68 0.53
N THR A 410 -15.22 16.96 0.80
CA THR A 410 -16.32 17.86 1.16
C THR A 410 -17.09 18.35 -0.08
N ASP A 411 -18.35 18.78 0.11
CA ASP A 411 -19.15 19.36 -0.98
C ASP A 411 -18.42 20.54 -1.66
N LEU A 412 -17.75 21.38 -0.86
CA LEU A 412 -16.98 22.52 -1.37
C LEU A 412 -15.81 22.12 -2.28
N GLU A 413 -15.14 21.00 -1.97
CA GLU A 413 -14.06 20.47 -2.80
C GLU A 413 -14.61 19.93 -4.11
N TRP A 414 -15.76 19.22 -4.05
CA TRP A 414 -16.47 18.77 -5.25
C TRP A 414 -16.94 19.94 -6.14
N GLU A 415 -17.54 20.98 -5.55
CA GLU A 415 -17.98 22.19 -6.28
C GLU A 415 -16.83 22.91 -6.98
N ASN A 416 -15.64 22.90 -6.38
CA ASN A 416 -14.46 23.57 -6.94
C ASN A 416 -13.57 22.64 -7.77
N ASN A 417 -13.85 21.36 -7.87
CA ASN A 417 -12.99 20.35 -8.49
C ASN A 417 -11.53 20.44 -8.00
N ALA A 418 -11.32 20.67 -6.73
CA ALA A 418 -10.00 20.93 -6.16
C ALA A 418 -9.88 20.43 -4.72
N THR A 419 -8.83 19.67 -4.46
CA THR A 419 -8.47 19.18 -3.13
C THR A 419 -8.06 20.37 -2.24
N LYS A 420 -8.71 20.52 -1.10
CA LYS A 420 -8.41 21.51 -0.07
C LYS A 420 -7.83 20.87 1.19
N TYR A 421 -8.31 19.71 1.56
CA TYR A 421 -7.88 18.99 2.77
C TYR A 421 -7.08 17.77 2.39
N GLU A 422 -5.99 17.52 3.14
CA GLU A 422 -5.10 16.40 2.86
C GLU A 422 -5.77 15.09 3.26
N ARG A 423 -5.81 14.16 2.29
CA ARG A 423 -6.26 12.77 2.43
C ARG A 423 -5.45 11.87 1.52
N GLY A 424 -5.49 10.58 1.79
CA GLY A 424 -4.80 9.62 0.94
C GLY A 424 -4.59 8.28 1.61
N LEU A 425 -3.47 7.62 1.29
CA LEU A 425 -3.12 6.31 1.79
C LEU A 425 -1.83 6.40 2.63
N ALA A 426 -1.91 6.00 3.90
CA ALA A 426 -0.73 5.60 4.67
C ALA A 426 -0.32 4.21 4.16
N PHE A 427 0.50 4.20 3.11
CA PHE A 427 0.98 2.97 2.52
C PHE A 427 2.02 2.33 3.44
N VAL A 428 1.83 1.05 3.72
CA VAL A 428 2.76 0.20 4.45
C VAL A 428 2.92 -1.10 3.69
N SER A 429 4.15 -1.52 3.50
CA SER A 429 4.45 -2.86 3.01
C SER A 429 5.55 -3.53 3.82
N TYR A 430 5.44 -4.85 3.97
CA TYR A 430 6.41 -5.71 4.59
C TYR A 430 7.07 -6.61 3.54
N GLN A 431 8.38 -6.75 3.63
CA GLN A 431 9.23 -7.56 2.76
C GLN A 431 10.55 -7.90 3.45
N SER A 432 11.19 -8.99 3.04
CA SER A 432 12.52 -9.34 3.56
C SER A 432 13.67 -8.55 2.92
N ASP A 433 13.41 -7.91 1.78
CA ASP A 433 14.38 -7.11 1.03
C ASP A 433 13.69 -5.93 0.35
N ILE A 434 14.12 -4.70 0.66
CA ILE A 434 13.49 -3.47 0.13
C ILE A 434 13.75 -3.34 -1.37
N GLY A 435 14.95 -3.72 -1.80
CA GLY A 435 15.37 -3.63 -3.20
C GLY A 435 14.58 -4.55 -4.12
N SER A 436 14.22 -5.74 -3.66
CA SER A 436 13.42 -6.71 -4.40
C SER A 436 11.91 -6.50 -4.21
N GLY A 437 11.49 -5.92 -3.10
CA GLY A 437 10.08 -5.67 -2.76
C GLY A 437 9.58 -4.31 -3.24
N TYR A 438 9.26 -3.43 -2.28
CA TYR A 438 8.65 -2.12 -2.53
C TYR A 438 9.40 -1.28 -3.57
N ARG A 439 10.72 -1.14 -3.39
CA ARG A 439 11.54 -0.29 -4.27
C ARG A 439 11.54 -0.80 -5.71
N PHE A 440 11.60 -2.12 -5.89
CA PHE A 440 11.52 -2.73 -7.22
C PHE A 440 10.20 -2.40 -7.91
N GLN A 441 9.08 -2.57 -7.21
CA GLN A 441 7.77 -2.24 -7.74
C GLN A 441 7.63 -0.76 -8.11
N GLN A 442 8.19 0.15 -7.30
CA GLN A 442 8.14 1.57 -7.59
C GLN A 442 9.03 1.95 -8.79
N VAL A 443 10.31 1.55 -8.74
CA VAL A 443 11.33 2.06 -9.69
C VAL A 443 11.31 1.28 -11.00
N SER A 444 11.31 -0.05 -10.91
CA SER A 444 11.48 -0.92 -12.10
C SER A 444 10.15 -1.26 -12.77
N TRP A 445 9.02 -1.11 -12.06
CA TRP A 445 7.71 -1.41 -12.62
C TRP A 445 6.86 -0.15 -12.82
N ALA A 446 6.47 0.53 -11.74
CA ALA A 446 5.54 1.66 -11.82
C ALA A 446 6.10 2.84 -12.63
N ASN A 447 7.38 3.17 -12.41
CA ASN A 447 8.04 4.32 -13.04
C ASN A 447 8.68 4.00 -14.40
N ASP A 448 8.90 2.72 -14.71
CA ASP A 448 9.48 2.33 -16.03
C ASP A 448 8.39 2.32 -17.10
N VAL A 449 8.47 3.24 -18.03
CA VAL A 449 7.51 3.38 -19.13
C VAL A 449 7.48 2.16 -20.06
N ASN A 450 8.56 1.38 -20.12
CA ASN A 450 8.65 0.19 -20.97
C ASN A 450 8.19 -1.08 -20.26
N PHE A 451 7.92 -1.02 -18.97
CA PHE A 451 7.35 -2.13 -18.25
C PHE A 451 5.79 -2.07 -18.35
N VAL A 452 5.11 -3.11 -18.69
CA VAL A 452 5.41 -4.56 -18.72
C VAL A 452 6.24 -4.89 -19.95
N GLY A 453 7.32 -5.67 -19.79
CA GLY A 453 8.25 -6.01 -20.87
C GLY A 453 7.63 -6.82 -22.01
N GLY A 454 8.28 -6.80 -23.18
CA GLY A 454 7.88 -7.61 -24.35
C GLY A 454 6.62 -7.15 -25.07
N LYS A 455 6.11 -5.94 -24.79
CA LYS A 455 5.00 -5.36 -25.54
C LYS A 455 5.50 -4.83 -26.89
N ILE A 456 4.69 -5.03 -27.92
CA ILE A 456 5.09 -4.72 -29.29
C ILE A 456 4.82 -3.23 -29.57
N ASP A 457 3.61 -2.80 -29.30
CA ASP A 457 3.10 -1.44 -29.50
C ASP A 457 1.68 -1.39 -28.89
N PRO A 458 1.30 -0.33 -28.15
CA PRO A 458 2.11 0.81 -27.76
C PRO A 458 3.05 0.53 -26.57
N THR A 459 3.96 1.48 -26.27
CA THR A 459 4.71 1.52 -25.02
C THR A 459 3.73 1.62 -23.84
N PRO A 460 3.84 0.80 -22.79
CA PRO A 460 2.88 0.82 -21.69
C PRO A 460 2.69 2.18 -20.99
N GLY A 461 3.78 2.93 -20.79
CA GLY A 461 3.76 4.18 -20.03
C GLY A 461 3.89 3.97 -18.52
N PHE A 462 3.70 5.02 -17.75
CA PHE A 462 3.72 4.97 -16.29
C PHE A 462 2.51 4.20 -15.73
N ASP A 463 2.66 3.66 -14.53
CA ASP A 463 1.51 3.31 -13.70
C ASP A 463 0.71 4.58 -13.40
N PRO A 464 -0.59 4.67 -13.77
CA PRO A 464 -1.35 5.91 -13.66
C PRO A 464 -1.66 6.33 -12.22
N ILE A 465 -1.44 5.46 -11.24
CA ILE A 465 -1.74 5.71 -9.82
C ILE A 465 -0.47 5.78 -8.99
N PHE A 466 0.43 4.81 -9.16
CA PHE A 466 1.63 4.66 -8.34
C PHE A 466 2.87 5.23 -9.01
N GLY A 467 2.84 5.43 -10.33
CA GLY A 467 3.95 5.99 -11.09
C GLY A 467 4.28 7.42 -10.70
N GLN A 468 5.56 7.74 -10.62
CA GLN A 468 6.08 9.06 -10.26
C GLN A 468 7.10 9.51 -11.31
N ASN A 469 7.00 10.77 -11.73
CA ASN A 469 7.90 11.39 -12.72
C ASN A 469 8.42 12.75 -12.23
N GLY A 470 8.80 12.86 -10.99
CA GLY A 470 9.17 14.14 -10.43
C GLY A 470 8.01 15.15 -10.55
N ALA A 471 8.30 16.36 -11.09
CA ALA A 471 7.29 17.41 -11.26
C ALA A 471 6.56 17.35 -12.62
N GLY A 472 6.89 16.37 -13.47
CA GLY A 472 6.36 16.27 -14.83
C GLY A 472 5.03 15.54 -14.91
N PRO A 473 4.30 15.73 -16.03
CA PRO A 473 3.16 14.88 -16.33
C PRO A 473 3.62 13.44 -16.58
N ILE A 474 2.72 12.50 -16.35
CA ILE A 474 2.88 11.09 -16.72
C ILE A 474 1.96 10.75 -17.88
N PHE A 475 2.31 9.72 -18.64
CA PHE A 475 1.46 9.19 -19.70
C PHE A 475 1.24 7.69 -19.51
N SER A 476 0.10 7.22 -19.98
CA SER A 476 -0.27 5.80 -19.91
C SER A 476 -1.04 5.41 -21.16
N SER A 477 -0.69 4.28 -21.76
CA SER A 477 -1.36 3.73 -22.93
C SER A 477 -2.53 2.82 -22.56
N GLY A 478 -3.42 2.57 -23.50
CA GLY A 478 -4.50 1.61 -23.38
C GLY A 478 -5.66 2.03 -22.47
N ILE A 479 -5.61 3.22 -21.87
CA ILE A 479 -6.70 3.71 -21.00
C ILE A 479 -7.93 4.05 -21.84
N ASP A 480 -7.75 4.72 -22.99
CA ASP A 480 -8.82 4.92 -23.96
C ASP A 480 -9.19 3.57 -24.60
N TYR A 481 -10.38 3.08 -24.32
CA TYR A 481 -10.85 1.79 -24.82
C TYR A 481 -11.29 1.83 -26.30
N THR A 482 -11.43 3.02 -26.89
CA THR A 482 -11.79 3.22 -28.31
C THR A 482 -10.56 3.34 -29.20
N ASP A 483 -9.43 3.78 -28.62
CA ASP A 483 -8.13 3.81 -29.27
C ASP A 483 -7.00 3.41 -28.29
N PRO A 484 -6.69 2.12 -28.20
CA PRO A 484 -5.66 1.62 -27.27
C PRO A 484 -4.25 2.18 -27.50
N ASN A 485 -4.00 2.80 -28.66
CA ASN A 485 -2.74 3.44 -29.00
C ASN A 485 -2.71 4.93 -28.64
N HIS A 486 -3.83 5.48 -28.17
CA HIS A 486 -3.90 6.84 -27.69
C HIS A 486 -3.35 6.92 -26.26
N ASP A 487 -2.22 7.60 -26.10
CA ASP A 487 -1.63 7.87 -24.80
C ASP A 487 -2.40 8.98 -24.09
N LEU A 488 -2.98 8.69 -22.95
CA LEU A 488 -3.51 9.74 -22.08
C LEU A 488 -2.37 10.34 -21.25
N THR A 489 -2.30 11.65 -21.24
CA THR A 489 -1.29 12.42 -20.46
C THR A 489 -1.97 13.21 -19.36
N PHE A 490 -1.48 13.08 -18.13
CA PHE A 490 -2.06 13.74 -16.95
C PHE A 490 -1.01 14.02 -15.89
N MET A 491 -1.34 14.91 -14.96
CA MET A 491 -0.54 15.12 -13.75
C MET A 491 -0.78 13.95 -12.78
N SER A 492 0.23 13.59 -12.01
CA SER A 492 0.05 12.56 -10.99
C SER A 492 -1.05 12.93 -9.99
N PHE A 493 -2.03 12.05 -9.83
CA PHE A 493 -3.12 12.22 -8.85
C PHE A 493 -2.74 11.75 -7.45
N VAL A 494 -1.56 11.14 -7.31
CA VAL A 494 -0.99 10.71 -6.03
C VAL A 494 0.35 11.43 -5.83
N LEU A 495 0.47 12.15 -4.72
CA LEU A 495 1.69 12.88 -4.36
C LEU A 495 2.31 12.28 -3.11
N SER A 496 3.59 11.94 -3.18
CA SER A 496 4.36 11.55 -2.00
C SER A 496 4.52 12.72 -1.04
N ARG A 497 4.07 12.51 0.21
CA ARG A 497 4.25 13.43 1.34
C ARG A 497 5.40 13.00 2.25
N GLY A 498 6.15 11.99 1.83
CA GLY A 498 7.30 11.44 2.51
C GLY A 498 7.16 9.98 2.90
N GLY A 499 8.22 9.42 3.40
CA GLY A 499 8.26 8.04 3.83
C GLY A 499 9.55 7.68 4.58
N GLU A 500 9.63 6.42 5.01
CA GLU A 500 10.82 5.89 5.66
C GLU A 500 10.93 4.38 5.48
N TYR A 501 12.16 3.88 5.48
CA TYR A 501 12.48 2.48 5.57
C TYR A 501 12.79 2.10 7.02
N LEU A 502 12.05 1.15 7.55
CA LEU A 502 12.21 0.69 8.91
C LEU A 502 12.40 -0.82 8.93
N TYR A 503 12.88 -1.33 10.04
CA TYR A 503 12.97 -2.75 10.32
C TYR A 503 12.09 -3.09 11.53
N SER A 504 11.16 -4.02 11.36
CA SER A 504 10.29 -4.56 12.39
C SER A 504 10.89 -5.91 12.85
N PRO A 505 11.61 -5.96 13.97
CA PRO A 505 12.32 -7.16 14.42
C PRO A 505 11.39 -8.21 15.03
N SER A 506 11.90 -9.43 15.20
CA SER A 506 11.24 -10.45 16.00
C SER A 506 11.15 -10.08 17.47
N MET A 507 10.28 -10.75 18.22
CA MET A 507 10.11 -10.52 19.65
C MET A 507 11.42 -10.75 20.43
N SER A 508 12.14 -11.81 20.14
CA SER A 508 13.44 -12.10 20.76
C SER A 508 14.49 -11.04 20.44
N ALA A 509 14.51 -10.52 19.19
CA ALA A 509 15.45 -9.48 18.79
C ALA A 509 15.21 -8.13 19.50
N ILE A 510 13.98 -7.82 19.87
CA ILE A 510 13.65 -6.62 20.66
C ILE A 510 14.35 -6.66 22.01
N LEU A 511 14.40 -7.82 22.67
CA LEU A 511 15.09 -7.97 23.95
C LEU A 511 16.61 -8.05 23.78
N ASN A 512 17.08 -8.76 22.75
CA ASN A 512 18.51 -8.91 22.47
C ASN A 512 18.73 -9.05 20.94
N PRO A 513 19.40 -8.08 20.28
CA PRO A 513 20.32 -7.06 20.85
C PRO A 513 19.71 -5.67 21.11
N ILE A 514 18.44 -5.39 20.74
CA ILE A 514 17.96 -4.00 20.65
C ILE A 514 17.85 -3.32 22.03
N ALA A 515 17.28 -3.99 23.01
CA ALA A 515 17.13 -3.46 24.37
C ALA A 515 18.27 -3.86 25.34
N ALA A 516 19.21 -4.68 24.89
CA ALA A 516 20.35 -5.15 25.69
C ALA A 516 21.38 -4.05 26.02
#